data_9e27d7895cb8ba9864bc73d4fd072926
#
_entry.id   9e27d7895cb8ba9864bc73d4fd072926
#
_cell.length_a   1.000
_cell.length_b   1.000
_cell.length_c   1.000
_cell.angle_alpha   90.00
_cell.angle_beta   90.00
_cell.angle_gamma   90.00
#
_symmetry.space_group_name_H-M   'P 1'
#
loop_
_entity.id
_entity.type
_entity.pdbx_description
1 polymer ?
#
loop_
_entity_poly.entity_id
_entity_poly.type
_entity_poly.pdbx_seq_one_letter_code
_entity_poly.pdbx_strand_id
1 'polypeptide(L)'
;HQEPLASAKDTHKHFRVLREWLRSYKPEELFTPEGQVRPEVTAFMPTGELRIGANPNANGGKVRRELELPDIHAHEVPVATKGHGWGSTEAARVFGEYTADVLAKNMDDFRIFGPDETASNRLQAAYKVTKKQWDAGFYEDEANDELLAGSGKVVEQLSEHQCEGFLEAYVLTGRSGVWSSYESFVHVVDSMVNQHCKWLEATKREIPWRAPISGLNILL
;
A
#
# COMPACT_ATOMS: atom_id res chain seq x y z
N HIS A 1 -5.95 -33.41 -10.06
CA HIS A 1 -5.21 -32.90 -11.24
C HIS A 1 -4.01 -33.73 -11.65
N GLN A 2 -3.47 -34.60 -10.79
CA GLN A 2 -2.35 -35.51 -11.16
C GLN A 2 -2.82 -36.79 -11.85
N GLU A 3 -4.01 -37.30 -11.49
CA GLU A 3 -4.56 -38.52 -12.10
C GLU A 3 -4.75 -38.45 -13.61
N PRO A 4 -5.30 -37.37 -14.21
CA PRO A 4 -5.44 -37.30 -15.66
C PRO A 4 -4.10 -37.40 -16.41
N LEU A 5 -3.03 -36.83 -15.85
CA LEU A 5 -1.70 -36.86 -16.45
C LEU A 5 -1.04 -38.23 -16.28
N ALA A 6 -1.18 -38.86 -15.13
CA ALA A 6 -0.71 -40.20 -14.89
C ALA A 6 -1.44 -41.21 -15.80
N SER A 7 -2.76 -41.13 -15.87
CA SER A 7 -3.60 -41.97 -16.71
C SER A 7 -3.38 -41.75 -18.20
N ALA A 8 -3.02 -40.55 -18.65
CA ALA A 8 -2.73 -40.24 -20.04
C ALA A 8 -1.47 -40.94 -20.57
N LYS A 9 -0.56 -41.35 -19.67
CA LYS A 9 0.61 -42.17 -20.04
C LYS A 9 0.24 -43.62 -20.35
N ASP A 10 -0.83 -44.11 -19.77
CA ASP A 10 -1.18 -45.54 -19.82
C ASP A 10 -2.32 -45.85 -20.77
N THR A 11 -3.14 -44.86 -21.18
CA THR A 11 -4.29 -45.11 -22.04
C THR A 11 -4.52 -44.01 -23.08
N HIS A 12 -4.66 -44.39 -24.35
CA HIS A 12 -5.05 -43.47 -25.45
C HIS A 12 -6.38 -42.74 -25.20
N LYS A 13 -7.30 -43.36 -24.46
CA LYS A 13 -8.59 -42.77 -24.12
C LYS A 13 -8.40 -41.52 -23.23
N HIS A 14 -7.64 -41.62 -22.16
CA HIS A 14 -7.39 -40.52 -21.26
C HIS A 14 -6.57 -39.40 -21.92
N PHE A 15 -5.60 -39.77 -22.74
CA PHE A 15 -4.85 -38.81 -23.56
C PHE A 15 -5.76 -38.00 -24.50
N ARG A 16 -6.74 -38.66 -25.15
CA ARG A 16 -7.70 -37.99 -26.00
C ARG A 16 -8.56 -36.99 -25.22
N VAL A 17 -9.09 -37.39 -24.07
CA VAL A 17 -9.88 -36.50 -23.19
C VAL A 17 -9.06 -35.29 -22.73
N LEU A 18 -7.82 -35.50 -22.29
CA LEU A 18 -6.91 -34.45 -21.91
C LEU A 18 -6.66 -33.47 -23.08
N ARG A 19 -6.40 -33.99 -24.28
CA ARG A 19 -6.18 -33.19 -25.48
C ARG A 19 -7.41 -32.36 -25.85
N GLU A 20 -8.60 -32.97 -25.81
CA GLU A 20 -9.87 -32.29 -26.10
C GLU A 20 -10.13 -31.18 -25.07
N TRP A 21 -9.86 -31.44 -23.80
CA TRP A 21 -9.95 -30.42 -22.75
C TRP A 21 -8.98 -29.28 -22.98
N LEU A 22 -7.70 -29.54 -23.28
CA LEU A 22 -6.74 -28.47 -23.58
C LEU A 22 -7.13 -27.67 -24.83
N ARG A 23 -7.67 -28.33 -25.86
CA ARG A 23 -8.18 -27.65 -27.06
C ARG A 23 -9.41 -26.79 -26.81
N SER A 24 -10.21 -27.11 -25.80
CA SER A 24 -11.38 -26.27 -25.45
C SER A 24 -11.01 -24.86 -24.99
N TYR A 25 -9.78 -24.61 -24.59
CA TYR A 25 -9.23 -23.27 -24.31
C TYR A 25 -8.92 -22.47 -25.58
N LYS A 26 -9.03 -23.08 -26.76
CA LYS A 26 -8.83 -22.46 -28.07
C LYS A 26 -7.51 -21.65 -28.15
N PRO A 27 -6.36 -22.28 -27.91
CA PRO A 27 -5.08 -21.60 -27.94
C PRO A 27 -4.78 -20.90 -29.26
N GLU A 28 -5.40 -21.34 -30.35
CA GLU A 28 -5.32 -20.72 -31.67
C GLU A 28 -5.91 -19.31 -31.73
N GLU A 29 -6.75 -18.91 -30.78
CA GLU A 29 -7.24 -17.53 -30.65
C GLU A 29 -6.17 -16.59 -30.08
N LEU A 30 -5.20 -17.13 -29.32
CA LEU A 30 -4.15 -16.38 -28.64
C LEU A 30 -2.78 -16.52 -29.29
N PHE A 31 -2.51 -17.66 -29.95
CA PHE A 31 -1.20 -17.99 -30.48
C PHE A 31 -1.25 -18.39 -31.96
N THR A 32 -0.15 -18.12 -32.67
CA THR A 32 0.08 -18.63 -34.03
C THR A 32 0.44 -20.13 -33.99
N PRO A 33 0.42 -20.83 -35.17
CA PRO A 33 0.88 -22.21 -35.22
C PRO A 33 2.33 -22.42 -34.75
N GLU A 34 3.17 -21.38 -34.84
CA GLU A 34 4.55 -21.36 -34.40
C GLU A 34 4.69 -21.04 -32.91
N GLY A 35 3.58 -20.86 -32.18
CA GLY A 35 3.54 -20.57 -30.75
C GLY A 35 3.84 -19.14 -30.38
N GLN A 36 3.83 -18.21 -31.34
CA GLN A 36 3.97 -16.78 -31.06
C GLN A 36 2.63 -16.19 -30.64
N VAL A 37 2.66 -15.24 -29.72
CA VAL A 37 1.45 -14.51 -29.33
C VAL A 37 0.92 -13.70 -30.54
N ARG A 38 -0.38 -13.77 -30.80
CA ARG A 38 -0.98 -13.05 -31.93
C ARG A 38 -0.88 -11.54 -31.75
N PRO A 39 -0.66 -10.76 -32.82
CA PRO A 39 -0.56 -9.31 -32.77
C PRO A 39 -1.78 -8.63 -32.13
N GLU A 40 -2.97 -9.18 -32.31
CA GLU A 40 -4.22 -8.66 -31.74
C GLU A 40 -4.19 -8.72 -30.20
N VAL A 41 -3.55 -9.75 -29.62
CA VAL A 41 -3.39 -9.89 -28.18
C VAL A 41 -2.31 -8.92 -27.67
N THR A 42 -1.20 -8.79 -28.40
CA THR A 42 -0.11 -7.89 -28.01
C THR A 42 -0.46 -6.41 -28.17
N ALA A 43 -1.46 -6.07 -29.02
CA ALA A 43 -1.91 -4.71 -29.23
C ALA A 43 -2.43 -4.03 -27.93
N PHE A 44 -2.91 -4.82 -26.97
CA PHE A 44 -3.36 -4.32 -25.67
C PHE A 44 -2.24 -4.21 -24.63
N MET A 45 -1.04 -4.71 -24.92
CA MET A 45 0.08 -4.64 -23.99
C MET A 45 0.58 -3.21 -23.84
N PRO A 46 0.73 -2.72 -22.63
CA PRO A 46 1.29 -1.38 -22.41
C PRO A 46 2.73 -1.30 -22.91
N THR A 47 3.10 -0.14 -23.45
CA THR A 47 4.44 0.15 -23.96
C THR A 47 5.08 1.31 -23.19
N GLY A 48 6.41 1.43 -23.24
CA GLY A 48 7.15 2.51 -22.58
C GLY A 48 6.85 2.57 -21.07
N GLU A 49 6.61 3.77 -20.57
CA GLU A 49 6.32 4.03 -19.14
C GLU A 49 4.98 3.51 -18.65
N LEU A 50 4.09 3.11 -19.55
CA LEU A 50 2.85 2.43 -19.17
C LEU A 50 3.09 1.01 -18.64
N ARG A 51 4.25 0.42 -18.89
CA ARG A 51 4.62 -0.85 -18.28
C ARG A 51 4.92 -0.66 -16.79
N ILE A 52 4.39 -1.53 -15.94
CA ILE A 52 4.66 -1.48 -14.49
C ILE A 52 6.16 -1.42 -14.20
N GLY A 53 6.97 -2.27 -14.84
CA GLY A 53 8.42 -2.30 -14.62
C GLY A 53 9.18 -1.08 -15.15
N ALA A 54 8.58 -0.26 -16.02
CA ALA A 54 9.19 0.97 -16.54
C ALA A 54 8.63 2.23 -15.87
N ASN A 55 7.45 2.16 -15.26
CA ASN A 55 6.82 3.29 -14.58
C ASN A 55 7.60 3.63 -13.30
N PRO A 56 8.11 4.86 -13.16
CA PRO A 56 8.89 5.24 -11.97
C PRO A 56 8.07 5.18 -10.68
N ASN A 57 6.75 5.40 -10.74
CA ASN A 57 5.88 5.33 -9.57
C ASN A 57 5.59 3.89 -9.12
N ALA A 58 5.65 2.92 -10.04
CA ALA A 58 5.41 1.50 -9.73
C ALA A 58 6.72 0.70 -9.60
N ASN A 59 7.86 1.28 -10.02
CA ASN A 59 9.14 0.59 -10.02
C ASN A 59 9.90 0.87 -8.71
N GLY A 60 9.78 -0.05 -7.79
CA GLY A 60 10.28 0.03 -6.42
C GLY A 60 11.56 0.80 -6.20
N GLY A 61 11.42 1.90 -5.50
CA GLY A 61 12.51 2.72 -5.07
C GLY A 61 12.97 3.83 -6.03
N LYS A 62 12.50 3.90 -7.27
CA LYS A 62 12.88 4.99 -8.20
C LYS A 62 12.43 6.37 -7.73
N VAL A 63 11.31 6.45 -7.04
CA VAL A 63 10.80 7.70 -6.45
C VAL A 63 11.16 7.87 -4.99
N ARG A 64 12.05 7.02 -4.47
CA ARG A 64 12.49 7.10 -3.07
C ARG A 64 13.21 8.41 -2.81
N ARG A 65 12.77 9.09 -1.77
CA ARG A 65 13.45 10.22 -1.15
C ARG A 65 13.61 9.94 0.34
N GLU A 66 14.68 10.46 0.93
CA GLU A 66 14.81 10.46 2.38
C GLU A 66 13.85 11.48 2.95
N LEU A 67 13.16 11.11 4.04
CA LEU A 67 12.26 12.02 4.72
C LEU A 67 13.07 13.11 5.43
N GLU A 68 12.63 14.35 5.30
CA GLU A 68 13.08 15.45 6.15
C GLU A 68 12.36 15.33 7.49
N LEU A 69 13.07 14.88 8.50
CA LEU A 69 12.49 14.71 9.84
C LEU A 69 12.56 16.02 10.63
N PRO A 70 11.48 16.36 11.37
CA PRO A 70 11.53 17.47 12.31
C PRO A 70 12.44 17.14 13.50
N ASP A 71 12.87 18.18 14.23
CA ASP A 71 13.59 17.98 15.48
C ASP A 71 12.66 17.35 16.52
N ILE A 72 13.01 16.15 16.96
CA ILE A 72 12.23 15.41 17.95
C ILE A 72 12.18 16.16 19.31
N HIS A 73 13.21 16.95 19.63
CA HIS A 73 13.26 17.73 20.86
C HIS A 73 12.22 18.86 20.91
N ALA A 74 11.71 19.28 19.75
CA ALA A 74 10.58 20.22 19.69
C ALA A 74 9.28 19.63 20.26
N HIS A 75 9.20 18.32 20.37
CA HIS A 75 8.05 17.55 20.88
C HIS A 75 8.29 16.96 22.27
N GLU A 76 9.33 17.41 22.98
CA GLU A 76 9.61 16.96 24.35
C GLU A 76 8.48 17.32 25.30
N VAL A 77 8.08 16.36 26.10
CA VAL A 77 7.12 16.57 27.18
C VAL A 77 7.87 16.94 28.45
N PRO A 78 7.56 18.09 29.09
CA PRO A 78 8.21 18.48 30.32
C PRO A 78 8.05 17.41 31.41
N VAL A 79 9.15 16.92 31.93
CA VAL A 79 9.13 16.02 33.08
C VAL A 79 8.76 16.81 34.33
N ALA A 80 7.79 16.31 35.08
CA ALA A 80 7.38 16.95 36.33
C ALA A 80 8.53 16.98 37.34
N THR A 81 9.05 18.17 37.63
CA THR A 81 10.09 18.40 38.65
C THR A 81 9.52 18.68 40.03
N LYS A 82 8.17 18.86 40.13
CA LYS A 82 7.49 19.30 41.35
C LYS A 82 6.58 18.27 42.01
N GLY A 83 6.77 16.96 41.73
CA GLY A 83 6.01 15.89 42.35
C GLY A 83 5.03 15.19 41.37
N HIS A 84 4.42 14.12 41.86
CA HIS A 84 3.51 13.31 41.05
C HIS A 84 2.23 14.08 40.67
N GLY A 85 1.76 13.90 39.41
CA GLY A 85 0.51 14.50 38.94
C GLY A 85 0.62 15.96 38.53
N TRP A 86 1.80 16.53 38.44
CA TRP A 86 1.99 17.94 38.06
C TRP A 86 1.72 18.22 36.57
N GLY A 87 1.84 17.22 35.74
CA GLY A 87 1.50 17.33 34.31
C GLY A 87 0.94 16.03 33.79
N SER A 88 0.13 16.11 32.75
CA SER A 88 -0.35 14.94 32.00
C SER A 88 -0.20 15.19 30.51
N THR A 89 0.07 14.14 29.76
CA THR A 89 0.12 14.15 28.32
C THR A 89 -0.28 12.78 27.77
N GLU A 90 -0.64 12.77 26.50
CA GLU A 90 -0.96 11.55 25.77
C GLU A 90 0.15 11.30 24.74
N ALA A 91 0.86 10.16 24.82
CA ALA A 91 1.92 9.80 23.89
C ALA A 91 1.44 9.82 22.42
N ALA A 92 0.25 9.29 22.17
CA ALA A 92 -0.34 9.30 20.83
C ALA A 92 -0.58 10.71 20.28
N ARG A 93 -0.94 11.69 21.13
CA ARG A 93 -1.08 13.10 20.73
C ARG A 93 0.27 13.70 20.31
N VAL A 94 1.31 13.49 21.11
CA VAL A 94 2.67 13.96 20.80
C VAL A 94 3.17 13.35 19.49
N PHE A 95 2.93 12.05 19.31
CA PHE A 95 3.22 11.37 18.05
C PHE A 95 2.44 11.96 16.87
N GLY A 96 1.16 12.28 17.07
CA GLY A 96 0.31 12.92 16.06
C GLY A 96 0.81 14.31 15.65
N GLU A 97 1.29 15.11 16.59
CA GLU A 97 1.90 16.41 16.32
C GLU A 97 3.22 16.25 15.55
N TYR A 98 4.08 15.34 15.98
CA TYR A 98 5.32 15.01 15.25
C TYR A 98 5.02 14.51 13.82
N THR A 99 4.03 13.63 13.66
CA THR A 99 3.62 13.10 12.35
C THR A 99 3.08 14.21 11.44
N ALA A 100 2.38 15.20 11.98
CA ALA A 100 1.93 16.37 11.22
C ALA A 100 3.13 17.19 10.71
N ASP A 101 4.16 17.38 11.51
CA ASP A 101 5.38 18.09 11.11
C ASP A 101 6.20 17.27 10.07
N VAL A 102 6.27 15.94 10.22
CA VAL A 102 6.85 15.06 9.18
C VAL A 102 6.08 15.25 7.87
N LEU A 103 4.75 15.23 7.93
CA LEU A 103 3.91 15.40 6.75
C LEU A 103 4.12 16.76 6.10
N ALA A 104 4.19 17.86 6.89
CA ALA A 104 4.41 19.22 6.39
C ALA A 104 5.70 19.35 5.57
N LYS A 105 6.75 18.62 5.96
CA LYS A 105 8.06 18.62 5.30
C LYS A 105 8.11 17.68 4.08
N ASN A 106 7.20 16.70 3.98
CA ASN A 106 7.26 15.61 3.02
C ASN A 106 5.93 15.40 2.29
N MET A 107 5.28 16.46 1.85
CA MET A 107 3.92 16.41 1.28
C MET A 107 3.77 15.48 0.07
N ASP A 108 4.83 15.25 -0.70
CA ASP A 108 4.80 14.39 -1.87
C ASP A 108 5.16 12.92 -1.57
N ASP A 109 5.80 12.68 -0.43
CA ASP A 109 6.45 11.42 -0.14
C ASP A 109 5.94 10.75 1.14
N PHE A 110 4.99 11.39 1.86
CA PHE A 110 4.39 10.86 3.10
C PHE A 110 2.87 10.93 3.07
N ARG A 111 2.22 9.87 3.59
CA ARG A 111 0.75 9.80 3.74
C ARG A 111 0.35 9.11 5.05
N ILE A 112 -0.83 9.46 5.52
CA ILE A 112 -1.51 8.80 6.63
C ILE A 112 -2.66 7.98 6.06
N PHE A 113 -2.80 6.74 6.50
CA PHE A 113 -3.89 5.84 6.15
C PHE A 113 -4.64 5.42 7.41
N GLY A 114 -5.94 5.31 7.35
CA GLY A 114 -6.73 4.88 8.51
C GLY A 114 -8.18 4.57 8.15
N PRO A 115 -8.86 3.72 8.94
CA PRO A 115 -10.24 3.34 8.70
C PRO A 115 -11.23 4.33 9.36
N ASP A 116 -11.14 5.61 9.01
CA ASP A 116 -11.92 6.74 9.61
C ASP A 116 -11.63 6.96 11.11
N GLU A 117 -10.41 6.69 11.52
CA GLU A 117 -9.99 6.75 12.94
C GLU A 117 -8.85 7.75 13.19
N THR A 118 -8.57 8.66 12.26
CA THR A 118 -7.44 9.60 12.35
C THR A 118 -7.50 10.45 13.62
N ALA A 119 -8.68 11.00 13.95
CA ALA A 119 -8.84 11.86 15.12
C ALA A 119 -8.84 11.04 16.42
N SER A 120 -9.49 9.88 16.46
CA SER A 120 -9.53 9.00 17.64
C SER A 120 -8.17 8.42 17.97
N ASN A 121 -7.32 8.17 16.98
CA ASN A 121 -5.92 7.79 17.13
C ASN A 121 -4.97 8.99 17.37
N ARG A 122 -5.54 10.17 17.69
CA ARG A 122 -4.78 11.40 18.02
C ARG A 122 -3.92 11.98 16.88
N LEU A 123 -4.23 11.63 15.62
CA LEU A 123 -3.53 12.14 14.44
C LEU A 123 -4.20 13.40 13.84
N GLN A 124 -5.21 13.97 14.50
CA GLN A 124 -5.94 15.15 14.01
C GLN A 124 -5.07 16.39 13.76
N ALA A 125 -3.86 16.45 14.33
CA ALA A 125 -2.91 17.52 14.03
C ALA A 125 -2.56 17.59 12.53
N ALA A 126 -2.64 16.48 11.81
CA ALA A 126 -2.43 16.42 10.37
C ALA A 126 -3.40 17.31 9.58
N TYR A 127 -4.62 17.53 10.08
CA TYR A 127 -5.61 18.39 9.42
C TYR A 127 -5.27 19.88 9.43
N LYS A 128 -4.27 20.29 10.20
CA LYS A 128 -3.71 21.65 10.14
C LYS A 128 -2.77 21.82 8.93
N VAL A 129 -2.27 20.71 8.39
CA VAL A 129 -1.26 20.66 7.31
C VAL A 129 -1.89 20.24 5.99
N THR A 130 -2.84 19.33 6.04
CA THR A 130 -3.45 18.72 4.85
C THR A 130 -4.94 18.44 5.09
N LYS A 131 -5.57 17.83 4.09
CA LYS A 131 -6.96 17.39 4.14
C LYS A 131 -7.05 15.87 3.96
N LYS A 132 -8.22 15.31 4.18
CA LYS A 132 -8.57 13.96 3.73
C LYS A 132 -8.58 13.93 2.20
N GLN A 133 -8.01 12.89 1.62
CA GLN A 133 -8.08 12.68 0.17
C GLN A 133 -9.52 12.35 -0.23
N TRP A 134 -10.03 13.07 -1.21
CA TRP A 134 -11.37 12.87 -1.76
C TRP A 134 -11.31 12.99 -3.28
N ASP A 135 -11.53 11.89 -3.99
CA ASP A 135 -11.46 11.83 -5.44
C ASP A 135 -12.85 11.75 -6.10
N ALA A 136 -13.92 11.67 -5.30
CA ALA A 136 -15.28 11.75 -5.78
C ALA A 136 -15.74 13.21 -6.02
N GLY A 137 -16.81 13.38 -6.79
CA GLY A 137 -17.46 14.69 -6.91
C GLY A 137 -18.10 15.12 -5.60
N PHE A 138 -18.27 16.45 -5.45
CA PHE A 138 -19.06 17.02 -4.37
C PHE A 138 -20.49 17.26 -4.88
N TYR A 139 -21.47 16.95 -4.07
CA TYR A 139 -22.84 17.42 -4.28
C TYR A 139 -22.99 18.84 -3.75
N GLU A 140 -23.95 19.62 -4.25
CA GLU A 140 -24.10 21.04 -3.86
C GLU A 140 -24.33 21.22 -2.36
N ASP A 141 -24.95 20.28 -1.70
CA ASP A 141 -25.23 20.24 -0.26
C ASP A 141 -24.05 19.71 0.58
N GLU A 142 -23.07 19.05 -0.04
CA GLU A 142 -21.85 18.55 0.60
C GLU A 142 -20.63 19.45 0.40
N ALA A 143 -20.76 20.52 -0.38
CA ALA A 143 -19.64 21.39 -0.79
C ALA A 143 -18.92 22.11 0.36
N ASN A 144 -19.39 21.97 1.59
CA ASN A 144 -18.87 22.65 2.77
C ASN A 144 -17.97 21.77 3.67
N ASP A 145 -17.60 20.56 3.25
CA ASP A 145 -16.64 19.80 4.05
C ASP A 145 -15.22 20.35 3.81
N GLU A 146 -14.83 21.28 4.66
CA GLU A 146 -13.51 21.93 4.62
C GLU A 146 -12.34 20.95 4.77
N LEU A 147 -12.61 19.71 5.22
CA LEU A 147 -11.60 18.69 5.45
C LEU A 147 -11.34 17.81 4.20
N LEU A 148 -12.11 17.94 3.13
CA LEU A 148 -11.96 17.11 1.93
C LEU A 148 -11.22 17.83 0.80
N ALA A 149 -10.31 17.16 0.11
CA ALA A 149 -9.67 17.65 -1.11
C ALA A 149 -9.02 16.50 -1.91
N GLY A 150 -9.02 16.60 -3.23
CA GLY A 150 -8.33 15.62 -4.10
C GLY A 150 -6.81 15.55 -3.84
N SER A 151 -6.20 16.64 -3.34
CA SER A 151 -4.79 16.69 -2.98
C SER A 151 -4.50 16.27 -1.52
N GLY A 152 -5.51 15.88 -0.76
CA GLY A 152 -5.35 15.45 0.63
C GLY A 152 -4.36 14.32 0.82
N LYS A 153 -3.72 14.26 1.98
CA LYS A 153 -2.70 13.25 2.30
C LYS A 153 -3.12 12.29 3.43
N VAL A 154 -4.31 12.51 3.99
CA VAL A 154 -4.96 11.56 4.88
C VAL A 154 -5.95 10.75 4.06
N VAL A 155 -5.69 9.45 3.92
CA VAL A 155 -6.52 8.51 3.16
C VAL A 155 -7.33 7.70 4.15
N GLU A 156 -8.62 7.95 4.20
CA GLU A 156 -9.54 7.21 5.07
C GLU A 156 -10.42 6.26 4.26
N GLN A 157 -10.47 5.02 4.72
CA GLN A 157 -11.26 3.96 4.09
C GLN A 157 -11.72 2.98 5.17
N LEU A 158 -13.02 2.76 5.30
CA LEU A 158 -13.60 1.85 6.30
C LEU A 158 -13.27 0.38 6.01
N SER A 159 -11.99 0.07 5.96
CA SER A 159 -11.45 -1.27 5.76
C SER A 159 -9.97 -1.29 6.14
N GLU A 160 -9.62 -2.01 7.18
CA GLU A 160 -8.23 -2.21 7.60
C GLU A 160 -7.41 -2.87 6.50
N HIS A 161 -8.00 -3.82 5.77
CA HIS A 161 -7.33 -4.47 4.64
C HIS A 161 -6.96 -3.48 3.54
N GLN A 162 -7.85 -2.55 3.21
CA GLN A 162 -7.55 -1.52 2.20
C GLN A 162 -6.53 -0.52 2.71
N CYS A 163 -6.63 -0.08 3.96
CA CYS A 163 -5.69 0.88 4.53
C CYS A 163 -4.26 0.31 4.61
N GLU A 164 -4.14 -0.93 5.06
CA GLU A 164 -2.85 -1.63 5.08
C GLU A 164 -2.33 -1.85 3.66
N GLY A 165 -3.17 -2.34 2.73
CA GLY A 165 -2.80 -2.54 1.35
C GLY A 165 -2.41 -1.24 0.62
N PHE A 166 -3.04 -0.12 0.93
CA PHE A 166 -2.64 1.21 0.42
C PHE A 166 -1.27 1.62 0.97
N LEU A 167 -1.01 1.43 2.27
CA LEU A 167 0.32 1.71 2.83
C LEU A 167 1.36 0.80 2.18
N GLU A 168 1.10 -0.49 2.06
CA GLU A 168 1.98 -1.46 1.40
C GLU A 168 2.31 -1.03 -0.02
N ALA A 169 1.30 -0.74 -0.84
CA ALA A 169 1.50 -0.26 -2.20
C ALA A 169 2.29 1.06 -2.25
N TYR A 170 2.03 1.97 -1.33
CA TYR A 170 2.69 3.27 -1.26
C TYR A 170 4.18 3.15 -0.93
N VAL A 171 4.56 2.32 0.05
CA VAL A 171 5.96 2.08 0.38
C VAL A 171 6.71 1.33 -0.72
N LEU A 172 6.02 0.49 -1.51
CA LEU A 172 6.60 -0.18 -2.67
C LEU A 172 7.07 0.80 -3.75
N THR A 173 6.49 1.99 -3.83
CA THR A 173 6.95 3.04 -4.75
C THR A 173 8.25 3.71 -4.30
N GLY A 174 8.65 3.54 -3.05
CA GLY A 174 9.78 4.20 -2.40
C GLY A 174 9.38 5.34 -1.46
N ARG A 175 8.09 5.61 -1.30
CA ARG A 175 7.54 6.60 -0.39
C ARG A 175 7.39 6.03 1.01
N SER A 176 6.94 6.85 1.95
CA SER A 176 6.73 6.48 3.36
C SER A 176 5.34 6.87 3.84
N GLY A 177 4.86 6.23 4.87
CA GLY A 177 3.57 6.55 5.45
C GLY A 177 3.36 5.86 6.79
N VAL A 178 2.21 6.11 7.38
CA VAL A 178 1.74 5.46 8.60
C VAL A 178 0.29 5.04 8.41
N TRP A 179 -0.05 3.87 8.89
CA TRP A 179 -1.42 3.41 9.02
C TRP A 179 -1.79 3.32 10.49
N SER A 180 -2.94 3.87 10.86
CA SER A 180 -3.48 3.78 12.21
C SER A 180 -4.70 2.88 12.25
N SER A 181 -4.83 2.09 13.31
CA SER A 181 -5.98 1.26 13.61
C SER A 181 -6.11 1.08 15.11
N TYR A 182 -7.17 0.40 15.57
CA TYR A 182 -7.25 -0.07 16.94
C TYR A 182 -6.67 -1.47 17.08
N GLU A 183 -6.12 -1.76 18.26
CA GLU A 183 -5.54 -3.07 18.58
C GLU A 183 -6.54 -4.21 18.36
N SER A 184 -7.83 -3.95 18.57
CA SER A 184 -8.89 -4.94 18.36
C SER A 184 -9.05 -5.37 16.91
N PHE A 185 -8.69 -4.49 15.97
CA PHE A 185 -8.93 -4.71 14.54
C PHE A 185 -7.67 -5.08 13.77
N VAL A 186 -6.48 -4.80 14.28
CA VAL A 186 -5.23 -5.12 13.56
C VAL A 186 -5.09 -6.60 13.21
N HIS A 187 -5.69 -7.48 13.99
CA HIS A 187 -5.65 -8.94 13.73
C HIS A 187 -6.28 -9.36 12.40
N VAL A 188 -7.20 -8.56 11.84
CA VAL A 188 -7.82 -8.91 10.55
C VAL A 188 -6.83 -8.82 9.38
N VAL A 189 -5.72 -8.10 9.54
CA VAL A 189 -4.67 -7.95 8.53
C VAL A 189 -3.36 -8.65 8.87
N ASP A 190 -3.31 -9.44 9.94
CA ASP A 190 -2.09 -10.14 10.38
C ASP A 190 -1.42 -10.93 9.24
N SER A 191 -2.21 -11.64 8.45
CA SER A 191 -1.68 -12.41 7.31
C SER A 191 -1.07 -11.51 6.21
N MET A 192 -1.62 -10.32 5.98
CA MET A 192 -1.10 -9.36 5.00
C MET A 192 0.23 -8.80 5.48
N VAL A 193 0.32 -8.35 6.72
CA VAL A 193 1.56 -7.85 7.33
C VAL A 193 2.66 -8.92 7.29
N ASN A 194 2.33 -10.16 7.66
CA ASN A 194 3.27 -11.28 7.59
C ASN A 194 3.74 -11.55 6.16
N GLN A 195 2.85 -11.48 5.19
CA GLN A 195 3.18 -11.67 3.78
C GLN A 195 4.09 -10.54 3.27
N HIS A 196 3.81 -9.29 3.65
CA HIS A 196 4.66 -8.16 3.32
C HIS A 196 6.07 -8.31 3.91
N CYS A 197 6.18 -8.68 5.18
CA CYS A 197 7.48 -8.90 5.84
C CYS A 197 8.30 -9.98 5.12
N LYS A 198 7.67 -11.08 4.75
CA LYS A 198 8.28 -12.16 3.98
C LYS A 198 8.77 -11.72 2.60
N TRP A 199 7.91 -10.96 1.91
CA TRP A 199 8.24 -10.39 0.62
C TRP A 199 9.41 -9.41 0.73
N LEU A 200 9.41 -8.54 1.73
CA LEU A 200 10.47 -7.55 1.98
C LEU A 200 11.82 -8.23 2.25
N GLU A 201 11.82 -9.28 3.06
CA GLU A 201 13.01 -10.08 3.34
C GLU A 201 13.57 -10.73 2.06
N ALA A 202 12.71 -11.40 1.29
CA ALA A 202 13.11 -12.03 0.03
C ALA A 202 13.65 -11.01 -0.98
N THR A 203 12.97 -9.87 -1.12
CA THR A 203 13.40 -8.79 -2.01
C THR A 203 14.77 -8.24 -1.63
N LYS A 204 15.02 -8.04 -0.33
CA LYS A 204 16.30 -7.55 0.17
C LYS A 204 17.46 -8.50 -0.09
N ARG A 205 17.21 -9.81 -0.04
CA ARG A 205 18.27 -10.83 -0.25
C ARG A 205 18.50 -11.16 -1.72
N GLU A 206 17.45 -11.20 -2.53
CA GLU A 206 17.46 -11.88 -3.82
C GLU A 206 17.31 -10.92 -5.01
N ILE A 207 16.93 -9.66 -4.78
CA ILE A 207 16.69 -8.68 -5.84
C ILE A 207 17.64 -7.49 -5.73
N PRO A 208 18.88 -7.62 -6.23
CA PRO A 208 19.93 -6.62 -6.00
C PRO A 208 19.69 -5.27 -6.74
N TRP A 209 18.85 -5.28 -7.76
CA TRP A 209 18.53 -4.07 -8.53
C TRP A 209 17.47 -3.18 -7.89
N ARG A 210 16.78 -3.67 -6.86
CA ARG A 210 15.74 -2.92 -6.17
C ARG A 210 16.33 -2.01 -5.10
N ALA A 211 15.95 -0.74 -5.10
CA ALA A 211 16.34 0.17 -4.04
C ALA A 211 15.68 -0.21 -2.71
N PRO A 212 16.31 0.04 -1.55
CA PRO A 212 15.67 -0.12 -0.26
C PRO A 212 14.38 0.71 -0.18
N ILE A 213 13.35 0.14 0.40
CA ILE A 213 12.06 0.81 0.65
C ILE A 213 11.80 0.94 2.14
N SER A 214 10.85 1.81 2.49
CA SER A 214 10.37 1.96 3.87
C SER A 214 9.69 0.67 4.36
N GLY A 215 9.74 0.42 5.67
CA GLY A 215 8.89 -0.58 6.31
C GLY A 215 7.45 -0.07 6.48
N LEU A 216 6.57 -0.96 6.94
CA LEU A 216 5.23 -0.57 7.37
C LEU A 216 5.30 0.08 8.75
N ASN A 217 4.84 1.32 8.88
CA ASN A 217 4.66 1.97 10.16
C ASN A 217 3.19 1.84 10.56
N ILE A 218 2.94 1.17 11.65
CA ILE A 218 1.60 0.89 12.16
C ILE A 218 1.48 1.53 13.55
N LEU A 219 0.46 2.35 13.73
CA LEU A 219 0.07 2.94 15.01
C LEU A 219 -1.19 2.23 15.51
N LEU A 220 -1.14 1.71 16.72
CA LEU A 220 -2.24 1.04 17.42
C LEU A 220 -2.62 1.78 18.69
#